data_12a3ca9271414bd34b6022a4d0c6b992
#
_entry.id   12a3ca9271414bd34b6022a4d0c6b992
#
_cell.length_a   1.000
_cell.length_b   1.000
_cell.length_c   1.000
_cell.angle_alpha   90.00
_cell.angle_beta   90.00
_cell.angle_gamma   90.00
#
_symmetry.space_group_name_H-M   'P 1'
#
loop_
_entity.id
_entity.type
_entity.pdbx_description
1 polymer ?
#
loop_
_entity_poly.entity_id
_entity_poly.type
_entity_poly.pdbx_seq_one_letter_code
_entity_poly.pdbx_strand_id
1 'polypeptide(L)'
;MSMQYKSIKVQNDMFVSIIKKNKELMMILDYISQLNLPNFYIAAGSVFQTIWNYYDKKPLNYKIKDIDIIYYDANNLSIEDENELENNIINHFSKLGMDYIFDVHNEARMHLWKKNENANINQYKNSEDAIDQWIATVHAIGITKEKDEIKVYAPYGLSDIFSRTIRPIKHKNNTKELYDKKVESWKSRFNNLNIIEW
;
A
#
# COMPACT_ATOMS: atom_id res chain seq x y z
N MET A 1 14.94 -21.02 10.85
CA MET A 1 14.93 -20.67 9.42
C MET A 1 14.19 -19.35 9.26
N SER A 2 14.82 -18.35 8.62
CA SER A 2 14.23 -17.00 8.47
C SER A 2 12.93 -17.05 7.63
N MET A 3 12.01 -16.11 7.90
CA MET A 3 10.65 -16.12 7.30
C MET A 3 10.69 -16.03 5.76
N GLN A 4 11.66 -15.29 5.19
CA GLN A 4 11.81 -15.15 3.74
C GLN A 4 12.08 -16.47 2.98
N TYR A 5 12.52 -17.51 3.69
CA TYR A 5 12.78 -18.84 3.10
C TYR A 5 11.66 -19.86 3.36
N LYS A 6 10.56 -19.44 3.98
CA LYS A 6 9.40 -20.29 4.18
C LYS A 6 8.54 -20.36 2.91
N SER A 7 7.64 -21.33 2.84
CA SER A 7 6.69 -21.41 1.72
C SER A 7 5.79 -20.17 1.65
N ILE A 8 5.28 -19.89 0.48
CA ILE A 8 4.35 -18.77 0.23
C ILE A 8 3.18 -18.81 1.22
N LYS A 9 2.59 -20.00 1.44
CA LYS A 9 1.49 -20.17 2.41
C LYS A 9 1.89 -19.72 3.81
N VAL A 10 3.05 -20.17 4.30
CA VAL A 10 3.53 -19.83 5.65
C VAL A 10 3.84 -18.33 5.77
N GLN A 11 4.41 -17.73 4.73
CA GLN A 11 4.65 -16.28 4.68
C GLN A 11 3.32 -15.51 4.73
N ASN A 12 2.33 -15.92 3.95
CA ASN A 12 1.02 -15.28 3.91
C ASN A 12 0.29 -15.42 5.27
N ASP A 13 0.27 -16.61 5.85
CA ASP A 13 -0.36 -16.85 7.15
C ASP A 13 0.27 -15.97 8.26
N MET A 14 1.61 -15.85 8.27
CA MET A 14 2.33 -14.99 9.20
C MET A 14 2.02 -13.51 8.93
N PHE A 15 2.06 -13.09 7.67
CA PHE A 15 1.77 -11.72 7.28
C PHE A 15 0.38 -11.30 7.76
N VAL A 16 -0.66 -12.05 7.43
CA VAL A 16 -2.04 -11.79 7.84
C VAL A 16 -2.16 -11.79 9.37
N SER A 17 -1.47 -12.71 10.06
CA SER A 17 -1.49 -12.74 11.52
C SER A 17 -0.90 -11.48 12.17
N ILE A 18 0.11 -10.87 11.54
CA ILE A 18 0.70 -9.60 12.01
C ILE A 18 -0.23 -8.43 11.69
N ILE A 19 -0.77 -8.37 10.46
CA ILE A 19 -1.73 -7.32 10.05
C ILE A 19 -2.92 -7.28 11.03
N LYS A 20 -3.50 -8.42 11.37
CA LYS A 20 -4.62 -8.52 12.34
C LYS A 20 -4.33 -7.97 13.73
N LYS A 21 -3.06 -7.82 14.11
CA LYS A 21 -2.66 -7.22 15.39
C LYS A 21 -2.65 -5.69 15.34
N ASN A 22 -2.57 -5.08 14.16
CA ASN A 22 -2.64 -3.64 14.00
C ASN A 22 -4.10 -3.17 14.04
N LYS A 23 -4.57 -2.82 15.24
CA LYS A 23 -5.99 -2.49 15.49
C LYS A 23 -6.47 -1.32 14.65
N GLU A 24 -5.66 -0.28 14.50
CA GLU A 24 -6.02 0.90 13.69
C GLU A 24 -6.15 0.55 12.22
N LEU A 25 -5.16 -0.17 11.66
CA LEU A 25 -5.22 -0.62 10.27
C LEU A 25 -6.43 -1.55 10.04
N MET A 26 -6.77 -2.41 11.01
CA MET A 26 -7.97 -3.25 10.92
C MET A 26 -9.26 -2.44 10.97
N MET A 27 -9.35 -1.43 11.84
CA MET A 27 -10.52 -0.52 11.87
C MET A 27 -10.69 0.21 10.54
N ILE A 28 -9.59 0.66 9.95
CA ILE A 28 -9.63 1.31 8.63
C ILE A 28 -10.08 0.32 7.56
N LEU A 29 -9.49 -0.88 7.51
CA LEU A 29 -9.86 -1.93 6.55
C LEU A 29 -11.33 -2.32 6.67
N ASP A 30 -11.85 -2.46 7.90
CA ASP A 30 -13.23 -2.81 8.16
C ASP A 30 -14.18 -1.70 7.69
N TYR A 31 -13.85 -0.44 7.94
CA TYR A 31 -14.64 0.70 7.47
C TYR A 31 -14.66 0.79 5.94
N ILE A 32 -13.48 0.75 5.29
CA ILE A 32 -13.38 0.85 3.84
C ILE A 32 -14.12 -0.31 3.15
N SER A 33 -14.08 -1.51 3.72
CA SER A 33 -14.80 -2.67 3.16
C SER A 33 -16.33 -2.49 3.13
N GLN A 34 -16.89 -1.62 3.98
CA GLN A 34 -18.32 -1.33 4.02
C GLN A 34 -18.74 -0.25 2.99
N LEU A 35 -17.79 0.49 2.44
CA LEU A 35 -18.06 1.51 1.42
C LEU A 35 -18.37 0.92 0.04
N ASN A 36 -18.17 -0.39 -0.12
CA ASN A 36 -18.40 -1.11 -1.38
C ASN A 36 -17.62 -0.54 -2.58
N LEU A 37 -16.43 -0.01 -2.33
CA LEU A 37 -15.56 0.49 -3.40
C LEU A 37 -15.10 -0.67 -4.28
N PRO A 38 -15.28 -0.60 -5.61
CA PRO A 38 -14.92 -1.70 -6.48
C PRO A 38 -13.41 -1.89 -6.51
N ASN A 39 -12.97 -3.15 -6.37
CA ASN A 39 -11.58 -3.57 -6.45
C ASN A 39 -10.63 -2.77 -5.53
N PHE A 40 -11.06 -2.49 -4.27
CA PHE A 40 -10.29 -1.67 -3.35
C PHE A 40 -9.14 -2.43 -2.68
N TYR A 41 -8.10 -1.68 -2.32
CA TYR A 41 -7.01 -2.11 -1.45
C TYR A 41 -6.59 -0.98 -0.50
N ILE A 42 -6.26 -1.33 0.75
CA ILE A 42 -5.32 -0.54 1.53
C ILE A 42 -3.94 -1.05 1.16
N ALA A 43 -3.01 -0.14 0.86
CA ALA A 43 -1.84 -0.55 0.13
C ALA A 43 -0.53 0.09 0.64
N ALA A 44 0.57 -0.25 0.01
CA ALA A 44 1.88 0.36 0.18
C ALA A 44 2.40 0.46 1.62
N GLY A 45 2.71 1.70 2.03
CA GLY A 45 3.47 2.03 3.23
C GLY A 45 2.86 1.48 4.51
N SER A 46 1.58 1.72 4.73
CA SER A 46 0.87 1.30 5.94
C SER A 46 0.87 -0.22 6.14
N VAL A 47 0.90 -0.96 5.04
CA VAL A 47 0.85 -2.42 5.02
C VAL A 47 2.23 -3.03 5.35
N PHE A 48 3.26 -2.76 4.53
CA PHE A 48 4.56 -3.41 4.75
C PHE A 48 5.29 -2.86 5.99
N GLN A 49 5.12 -1.58 6.34
CA GLN A 49 5.75 -1.00 7.53
C GLN A 49 5.18 -1.58 8.83
N THR A 50 3.91 -2.01 8.84
CA THR A 50 3.33 -2.77 9.95
C THR A 50 4.16 -4.05 10.24
N ILE A 51 4.59 -4.77 9.20
CA ILE A 51 5.43 -5.96 9.34
C ILE A 51 6.81 -5.59 9.91
N TRP A 52 7.43 -4.53 9.39
CA TRP A 52 8.73 -4.08 9.87
C TRP A 52 8.67 -3.59 11.33
N ASN A 53 7.64 -2.85 11.72
CA ASN A 53 7.41 -2.42 13.09
C ASN A 53 7.25 -3.62 14.05
N TYR A 54 6.53 -4.66 13.61
CA TYR A 54 6.37 -5.89 14.40
C TYR A 54 7.73 -6.54 14.72
N TYR A 55 8.60 -6.70 13.73
CA TYR A 55 9.92 -7.31 13.93
C TYR A 55 10.88 -6.39 14.69
N ASP A 56 10.69 -5.06 14.64
CA ASP A 56 11.42 -4.08 15.46
C ASP A 56 10.88 -3.97 16.88
N LYS A 57 9.82 -4.72 17.24
CA LYS A 57 9.14 -4.64 18.54
C LYS A 57 8.66 -3.21 18.86
N LYS A 58 8.26 -2.46 17.85
CA LYS A 58 7.66 -1.14 17.95
C LYS A 58 6.13 -1.22 17.92
N PRO A 59 5.42 -0.16 18.33
CA PRO A 59 3.99 -0.04 18.02
C PRO A 59 3.77 -0.25 16.52
N LEU A 60 2.72 -1.02 16.14
CA LEU A 60 2.54 -1.45 14.75
C LEU A 60 2.28 -0.28 13.77
N ASN A 61 1.76 0.83 14.29
CA ASN A 61 1.56 2.10 13.57
C ASN A 61 2.75 3.08 13.69
N TYR A 62 3.87 2.68 14.29
CA TYR A 62 5.01 3.57 14.51
C TYR A 62 5.52 4.20 13.21
N LYS A 63 5.51 5.54 13.15
CA LYS A 63 5.93 6.35 12.00
C LYS A 63 5.17 6.08 10.70
N ILE A 64 4.04 5.39 10.75
CA ILE A 64 3.10 5.35 9.64
C ILE A 64 2.36 6.69 9.67
N LYS A 65 2.43 7.45 8.59
CA LYS A 65 1.83 8.79 8.49
C LYS A 65 0.68 8.81 7.50
N ASP A 66 0.82 8.05 6.44
CA ASP A 66 -0.05 7.99 5.27
C ASP A 66 -0.69 6.61 5.14
N ILE A 67 -1.95 6.61 4.77
CA ILE A 67 -2.74 5.42 4.47
C ILE A 67 -3.19 5.54 3.01
N ASP A 68 -2.55 4.76 2.14
CA ASP A 68 -2.91 4.68 0.74
C ASP A 68 -4.13 3.78 0.58
N ILE A 69 -5.25 4.33 0.10
CA ILE A 69 -6.48 3.61 -0.23
C ILE A 69 -6.69 3.75 -1.72
N ILE A 70 -6.63 2.65 -2.43
CA ILE A 70 -6.87 2.62 -3.86
C ILE A 70 -8.11 1.80 -4.19
N TYR A 71 -8.78 2.18 -5.27
CA TYR A 71 -9.91 1.43 -5.84
C TYR A 71 -9.94 1.60 -7.36
N TYR A 72 -10.75 0.83 -8.04
CA TYR A 72 -10.86 0.90 -9.50
C TYR A 72 -12.31 0.98 -9.94
N ASP A 73 -12.74 2.18 -10.33
CA ASP A 73 -14.06 2.41 -10.92
C ASP A 73 -13.91 3.14 -12.27
N ALA A 74 -14.01 2.38 -13.35
CA ALA A 74 -13.96 2.92 -14.72
C ALA A 74 -15.27 3.62 -15.12
N ASN A 75 -16.35 3.44 -14.38
CA ASN A 75 -17.64 4.07 -14.67
C ASN A 75 -17.77 5.47 -14.05
N ASN A 76 -16.96 5.75 -13.02
CA ASN A 76 -16.91 7.06 -12.37
C ASN A 76 -15.47 7.59 -12.35
N LEU A 77 -15.18 8.55 -13.23
CA LEU A 77 -13.88 9.22 -13.32
C LEU A 77 -13.93 10.67 -12.79
N SER A 78 -14.93 11.02 -11.96
CA SER A 78 -15.06 12.34 -11.35
C SER A 78 -13.97 12.55 -10.31
N ILE A 79 -13.25 13.67 -10.40
CA ILE A 79 -12.30 14.10 -9.36
C ILE A 79 -13.04 14.63 -8.13
N GLU A 80 -14.20 15.22 -8.36
CA GLU A 80 -15.05 15.75 -7.29
C GLU A 80 -15.52 14.63 -6.38
N ASP A 81 -15.99 13.52 -6.95
CA ASP A 81 -16.47 12.35 -6.18
C ASP A 81 -15.32 11.67 -5.43
N GLU A 82 -14.12 11.58 -6.05
CA GLU A 82 -12.91 11.06 -5.39
C GLU A 82 -12.53 11.94 -4.18
N ASN A 83 -12.51 13.27 -4.36
CA ASN A 83 -12.22 14.22 -3.28
C ASN A 83 -13.30 14.18 -2.17
N GLU A 84 -14.57 14.01 -2.53
CA GLU A 84 -15.65 13.88 -1.55
C GLU A 84 -15.48 12.59 -0.73
N LEU A 85 -15.17 11.47 -1.39
CA LEU A 85 -14.89 10.20 -0.72
C LEU A 85 -13.71 10.33 0.25
N GLU A 86 -12.59 10.91 -0.19
CA GLU A 86 -11.42 11.16 0.64
C GLU A 86 -11.78 12.02 1.87
N ASN A 87 -12.48 13.13 1.68
CA ASN A 87 -12.91 13.99 2.77
C ASN A 87 -13.82 13.27 3.76
N ASN A 88 -14.73 12.41 3.28
CA ASN A 88 -15.61 11.63 4.14
C ASN A 88 -14.81 10.62 4.99
N ILE A 89 -13.79 9.97 4.42
CA ILE A 89 -12.88 9.06 5.14
C ILE A 89 -12.08 9.84 6.20
N ILE A 90 -11.46 10.96 5.82
CA ILE A 90 -10.71 11.83 6.74
C ILE A 90 -11.60 12.26 7.90
N ASN A 91 -12.81 12.77 7.63
CA ASN A 91 -13.73 13.22 8.65
C ASN A 91 -14.19 12.10 9.58
N HIS A 92 -14.35 10.88 9.06
CA HIS A 92 -14.71 9.73 9.88
C HIS A 92 -13.61 9.40 10.89
N PHE A 93 -12.36 9.25 10.43
CA PHE A 93 -11.25 8.83 11.28
C PHE A 93 -10.73 9.94 12.20
N SER A 94 -10.79 11.21 11.79
CA SER A 94 -10.49 12.34 12.67
C SER A 94 -11.40 12.38 13.90
N LYS A 95 -12.69 12.05 13.76
CA LYS A 95 -13.62 11.94 14.91
C LYS A 95 -13.26 10.81 15.87
N LEU A 96 -12.50 9.82 15.41
CA LEU A 96 -11.98 8.72 16.23
C LEU A 96 -10.58 8.99 16.78
N GLY A 97 -10.02 10.20 16.54
CA GLY A 97 -8.69 10.60 16.99
C GLY A 97 -7.55 9.96 16.17
N MET A 98 -7.80 9.58 14.94
CA MET A 98 -6.80 9.05 14.01
C MET A 98 -6.36 10.13 13.03
N ASP A 99 -5.18 10.70 13.25
CA ASP A 99 -4.63 11.81 12.47
C ASP A 99 -3.69 11.32 11.35
N TYR A 100 -4.15 10.32 10.56
CA TYR A 100 -3.44 9.88 9.36
C TYR A 100 -3.74 10.83 8.18
N ILE A 101 -2.77 10.93 7.28
CA ILE A 101 -3.02 11.42 5.92
C ILE A 101 -3.65 10.26 5.16
N PHE A 102 -4.90 10.39 4.79
CA PHE A 102 -5.55 9.42 3.90
C PHE A 102 -5.36 9.89 2.46
N ASP A 103 -4.82 9.02 1.63
CA ASP A 103 -4.55 9.25 0.21
C ASP A 103 -5.44 8.28 -0.58
N VAL A 104 -6.52 8.81 -1.16
CA VAL A 104 -7.60 8.00 -1.75
C VAL A 104 -7.64 8.20 -3.25
N HIS A 105 -7.37 7.13 -4.01
CA HIS A 105 -7.27 7.22 -5.47
C HIS A 105 -8.08 6.17 -6.21
N ASN A 106 -8.83 6.64 -7.21
CA ASN A 106 -9.40 5.80 -8.24
C ASN A 106 -8.33 5.52 -9.32
N GLU A 107 -7.76 4.33 -9.31
CA GLU A 107 -6.72 3.94 -10.25
C GLU A 107 -7.17 3.96 -11.72
N ALA A 108 -8.48 3.89 -11.98
CA ALA A 108 -9.02 4.01 -13.33
C ALA A 108 -8.77 5.40 -13.95
N ARG A 109 -8.54 6.44 -13.13
CA ARG A 109 -8.31 7.82 -13.60
C ARG A 109 -6.86 8.30 -13.55
N MET A 110 -5.91 7.50 -13.06
CA MET A 110 -4.51 7.90 -12.91
C MET A 110 -3.86 8.37 -14.21
N HIS A 111 -4.28 7.84 -15.35
CA HIS A 111 -3.85 8.29 -16.68
C HIS A 111 -4.28 9.71 -17.01
N LEU A 112 -5.36 10.22 -16.40
CA LEU A 112 -5.84 11.60 -16.56
C LEU A 112 -5.02 12.56 -15.71
N TRP A 113 -4.67 12.15 -14.49
CA TRP A 113 -3.90 12.97 -13.54
C TRP A 113 -2.50 13.27 -14.05
N LYS A 114 -1.81 12.29 -14.61
CA LYS A 114 -0.44 12.44 -15.10
C LYS A 114 -0.29 13.03 -16.50
N LYS A 115 -1.36 13.22 -17.24
CA LYS A 115 -1.31 14.00 -18.51
C LYS A 115 -0.79 15.43 -18.30
N ASN A 116 -1.02 16.01 -17.13
CA ASN A 116 -0.56 17.36 -16.80
C ASN A 116 0.94 17.40 -16.43
N GLU A 117 1.58 16.25 -16.16
CA GLU A 117 2.98 16.15 -15.73
C GLU A 117 3.90 15.50 -16.79
N ASN A 118 3.49 15.47 -18.07
CA ASN A 118 4.22 14.81 -19.18
C ASN A 118 4.48 13.31 -18.97
N ALA A 119 3.80 12.65 -18.04
CA ALA A 119 3.91 11.21 -17.84
C ALA A 119 2.89 10.49 -18.76
N ASN A 120 3.40 9.68 -19.67
CA ASN A 120 2.56 8.89 -20.58
C ASN A 120 2.15 7.56 -19.90
N ILE A 121 1.26 7.64 -18.89
CA ILE A 121 0.71 6.46 -18.23
C ILE A 121 -0.48 5.94 -19.03
N ASN A 122 -0.45 4.66 -19.37
CA ASN A 122 -1.62 3.99 -19.90
C ASN A 122 -2.65 3.84 -18.77
N GLN A 123 -3.92 3.83 -19.12
CA GLN A 123 -4.98 3.48 -18.18
C GLN A 123 -4.72 2.08 -17.60
N TYR A 124 -4.78 1.95 -16.28
CA TYR A 124 -4.74 0.66 -15.61
C TYR A 124 -6.01 -0.13 -15.89
N LYS A 125 -5.93 -1.43 -15.76
CA LYS A 125 -7.06 -2.35 -15.99
C LYS A 125 -7.85 -2.62 -14.72
N ASN A 126 -7.20 -2.53 -13.57
CA ASN A 126 -7.71 -2.77 -12.22
C ASN A 126 -6.68 -2.22 -11.21
N SER A 127 -6.97 -2.29 -9.92
CA SER A 127 -6.04 -1.85 -8.87
C SER A 127 -4.76 -2.69 -8.81
N GLU A 128 -4.84 -3.98 -9.13
CA GLU A 128 -3.68 -4.87 -9.16
C GLU A 128 -2.67 -4.45 -10.24
N ASP A 129 -3.15 -4.05 -11.42
CA ASP A 129 -2.30 -3.55 -12.52
C ASP A 129 -1.55 -2.26 -12.10
N ALA A 130 -2.14 -1.43 -11.24
CA ALA A 130 -1.46 -0.29 -10.65
C ALA A 130 -0.38 -0.70 -9.65
N ILE A 131 -0.72 -1.60 -8.72
CA ILE A 131 0.22 -2.13 -7.70
C ILE A 131 1.44 -2.77 -8.36
N ASP A 132 1.26 -3.54 -9.45
CA ASP A 132 2.32 -4.20 -10.20
C ASP A 132 3.42 -3.23 -10.68
N GLN A 133 3.05 -1.97 -10.89
CA GLN A 133 3.90 -0.96 -11.50
C GLN A 133 4.52 0.03 -10.49
N TRP A 134 4.34 -0.18 -9.19
CA TRP A 134 4.88 0.71 -8.17
C TRP A 134 6.41 0.59 -8.05
N ILE A 135 7.03 1.55 -7.35
CA ILE A 135 8.48 1.82 -7.41
C ILE A 135 9.38 0.71 -6.86
N ALA A 136 8.91 -0.13 -5.93
CA ALA A 136 9.70 -1.17 -5.28
C ALA A 136 8.85 -2.37 -4.87
N THR A 137 9.46 -3.56 -4.82
CA THR A 137 8.78 -4.82 -4.51
C THR A 137 8.09 -4.83 -3.15
N VAL A 138 8.68 -4.19 -2.13
CA VAL A 138 8.07 -4.04 -0.80
C VAL A 138 6.88 -3.08 -0.79
N HIS A 139 6.88 -2.13 -1.72
CA HIS A 139 5.83 -1.12 -1.86
C HIS A 139 4.64 -1.65 -2.68
N ALA A 140 4.90 -2.58 -3.60
CA ALA A 140 3.90 -3.20 -4.45
C ALA A 140 3.13 -4.29 -3.69
N ILE A 141 2.29 -3.85 -2.75
CA ILE A 141 1.48 -4.72 -1.90
C ILE A 141 0.17 -4.03 -1.53
N GLY A 142 -0.90 -4.82 -1.47
CA GLY A 142 -2.20 -4.37 -0.98
C GLY A 142 -2.90 -5.44 -0.15
N ILE A 143 -3.77 -5.00 0.74
CA ILE A 143 -4.70 -5.85 1.47
C ILE A 143 -6.12 -5.38 1.21
N THR A 144 -7.02 -6.32 1.03
CA THR A 144 -8.45 -6.08 0.94
C THR A 144 -9.20 -7.05 1.83
N LYS A 145 -10.49 -6.84 2.01
CA LYS A 145 -11.34 -7.72 2.82
C LYS A 145 -12.46 -8.27 1.96
N GLU A 146 -12.53 -9.59 1.85
CA GLU A 146 -13.63 -10.30 1.24
C GLU A 146 -14.36 -11.08 2.33
N LYS A 147 -15.62 -10.72 2.58
CA LYS A 147 -16.37 -11.22 3.73
C LYS A 147 -15.60 -10.93 5.03
N ASP A 148 -15.16 -11.96 5.76
CA ASP A 148 -14.37 -11.83 6.98
C ASP A 148 -12.89 -12.19 6.81
N GLU A 149 -12.44 -12.40 5.57
CA GLU A 149 -11.06 -12.80 5.28
C GLU A 149 -10.26 -11.64 4.69
N ILE A 150 -9.04 -11.45 5.21
CA ILE A 150 -8.06 -10.57 4.59
C ILE A 150 -7.46 -11.29 3.39
N LYS A 151 -7.55 -10.66 2.22
CA LYS A 151 -6.84 -11.07 1.02
C LYS A 151 -5.62 -10.18 0.84
N VAL A 152 -4.51 -10.78 0.45
CA VAL A 152 -3.24 -10.09 0.22
C VAL A 152 -2.91 -10.17 -1.26
N TYR A 153 -2.69 -9.03 -1.89
CA TYR A 153 -2.12 -8.95 -3.21
C TYR A 153 -0.66 -8.53 -3.11
N ALA A 154 0.25 -9.39 -3.51
CA ALA A 154 1.69 -9.19 -3.45
C ALA A 154 2.34 -9.83 -4.70
N PRO A 155 2.37 -9.13 -5.85
CA PRO A 155 2.81 -9.69 -7.13
C PRO A 155 4.28 -10.16 -7.10
N TYR A 156 5.10 -9.56 -6.26
CA TYR A 156 6.51 -9.91 -6.08
C TYR A 156 6.75 -10.81 -4.87
N GLY A 157 5.67 -11.34 -4.25
CA GLY A 157 5.73 -12.15 -3.05
C GLY A 157 6.06 -11.33 -1.78
N LEU A 158 6.22 -12.03 -0.66
CA LEU A 158 6.42 -11.40 0.65
C LEU A 158 7.87 -11.51 1.15
N SER A 159 8.73 -12.22 0.43
CA SER A 159 10.12 -12.49 0.86
C SER A 159 10.92 -11.21 1.06
N ASP A 160 10.80 -10.24 0.16
CA ASP A 160 11.49 -8.96 0.25
C ASP A 160 11.01 -8.13 1.46
N ILE A 161 9.74 -8.21 1.81
CA ILE A 161 9.19 -7.57 3.03
C ILE A 161 9.81 -8.21 4.28
N PHE A 162 9.82 -9.54 4.37
CA PHE A 162 10.35 -10.25 5.53
C PHE A 162 11.89 -10.15 5.67
N SER A 163 12.60 -9.99 4.57
CA SER A 163 14.05 -9.80 4.55
C SER A 163 14.48 -8.34 4.61
N ARG A 164 13.53 -7.40 4.58
CA ARG A 164 13.79 -5.96 4.45
C ARG A 164 14.63 -5.59 3.23
N THR A 165 14.44 -6.33 2.14
CA THR A 165 15.12 -6.07 0.88
C THR A 165 14.28 -5.11 0.07
N ILE A 166 14.80 -3.92 -0.19
CA ILE A 166 14.17 -2.94 -1.07
C ILE A 166 14.76 -3.15 -2.46
N ARG A 167 13.92 -3.63 -3.38
CA ARG A 167 14.29 -3.94 -4.76
C ARG A 167 13.50 -3.06 -5.71
N PRO A 168 14.14 -2.38 -6.68
CA PRO A 168 13.44 -1.53 -7.62
C PRO A 168 12.59 -2.35 -8.59
N ILE A 169 11.43 -1.80 -8.97
CA ILE A 169 10.61 -2.27 -10.09
C ILE A 169 10.87 -1.33 -11.25
N LYS A 170 11.61 -1.82 -12.24
CA LYS A 170 12.03 -1.02 -13.42
C LYS A 170 10.91 -0.96 -14.46
N HIS A 171 9.81 -0.35 -14.09
CA HIS A 171 8.72 -0.05 -15.03
C HIS A 171 8.99 1.27 -15.75
N LYS A 172 8.40 1.45 -16.95
CA LYS A 172 8.61 2.64 -17.79
C LYS A 172 8.32 3.99 -17.11
N ASN A 173 7.48 3.98 -16.08
CA ASN A 173 7.11 5.19 -15.32
C ASN A 173 7.95 5.39 -14.05
N ASN A 174 8.81 4.44 -13.73
CA ASN A 174 9.69 4.48 -12.58
C ASN A 174 11.06 5.01 -13.00
N THR A 175 11.61 5.91 -12.22
CA THR A 175 12.96 6.45 -12.45
C THR A 175 13.85 6.17 -11.25
N LYS A 176 15.17 6.22 -11.50
CA LYS A 176 16.16 6.08 -10.44
C LYS A 176 15.96 7.14 -9.35
N GLU A 177 15.69 8.37 -9.74
CA GLU A 177 15.50 9.50 -8.81
C GLU A 177 14.29 9.27 -7.88
N LEU A 178 13.18 8.77 -8.42
CA LEU A 178 11.99 8.44 -7.63
C LEU A 178 12.27 7.29 -6.67
N TYR A 179 12.99 6.27 -7.14
CA TYR A 179 13.40 5.13 -6.32
C TYR A 179 14.31 5.58 -5.17
N ASP A 180 15.38 6.29 -5.48
CA ASP A 180 16.35 6.77 -4.49
C ASP A 180 15.67 7.64 -3.44
N LYS A 181 14.76 8.54 -3.83
CA LYS A 181 13.99 9.39 -2.91
C LYS A 181 13.14 8.54 -1.94
N LYS A 182 12.46 7.50 -2.43
CA LYS A 182 11.68 6.57 -1.58
C LYS A 182 12.59 5.78 -0.65
N VAL A 183 13.72 5.26 -1.15
CA VAL A 183 14.72 4.53 -0.36
C VAL A 183 15.24 5.40 0.81
N GLU A 184 15.64 6.64 0.54
CA GLU A 184 16.11 7.55 1.59
C GLU A 184 15.00 7.84 2.64
N SER A 185 13.76 8.01 2.21
CA SER A 185 12.64 8.14 3.13
C SER A 185 12.46 6.93 4.05
N TRP A 186 12.64 5.71 3.54
CA TRP A 186 12.55 4.49 4.35
C TRP A 186 13.76 4.32 5.26
N LYS A 187 14.99 4.60 4.78
CA LYS A 187 16.23 4.58 5.59
C LYS A 187 16.16 5.52 6.79
N SER A 188 15.50 6.67 6.65
CA SER A 188 15.35 7.62 7.77
C SER A 188 14.44 7.08 8.90
N ARG A 189 13.68 6.03 8.66
CA ARG A 189 12.69 5.47 9.59
C ARG A 189 13.01 4.06 10.07
N PHE A 190 13.68 3.27 9.25
CA PHE A 190 13.98 1.85 9.51
C PHE A 190 15.46 1.55 9.35
N ASN A 191 15.95 0.68 10.23
CA ASN A 191 17.33 0.19 10.18
C ASN A 191 17.40 -1.19 9.48
N ASN A 192 18.62 -1.62 9.18
CA ASN A 192 18.89 -2.96 8.63
C ASN A 192 18.15 -3.25 7.32
N LEU A 193 18.04 -2.24 6.46
CA LEU A 193 17.49 -2.38 5.13
C LEU A 193 18.57 -2.88 4.17
N ASN A 194 18.25 -3.89 3.37
CA ASN A 194 19.08 -4.37 2.27
C ASN A 194 18.61 -3.68 0.99
N ILE A 195 19.40 -2.73 0.50
CA ILE A 195 19.04 -1.92 -0.67
C ILE A 195 19.67 -2.56 -1.91
N ILE A 196 18.83 -2.91 -2.87
CA ILE A 196 19.26 -3.28 -4.22
C ILE A 196 19.27 -1.99 -5.04
N GLU A 197 20.42 -1.67 -5.61
CA GLU A 197 20.55 -0.46 -6.43
C GLU A 197 19.66 -0.53 -7.69
N TRP A 198 19.37 0.65 -8.22
CA TRP A 198 18.60 0.80 -9.44
C TRP A 198 19.21 0.11 -10.65
#